data_36b467c475d915d7fea44a427800923f
#
_entry.id   36b467c475d915d7fea44a427800923f
#
_cell.length_a   1.000
_cell.length_b   1.000
_cell.length_c   1.000
_cell.angle_alpha   90.00
_cell.angle_beta   90.00
_cell.angle_gamma   90.00
#
_symmetry.space_group_name_H-M   'P 1'
#
loop_
_entity.id
_entity.type
_entity.pdbx_description
1 polymer ?
#
loop_
_entity_poly.entity_id
_entity_poly.type
_entity_poly.pdbx_seq_one_letter_code
_entity_poly.pdbx_strand_id
1 'polypeptide(L)'
;MRIITHDDGRCLTLRLLGELDHAAAQEAMPCIEDAVEEYLPRRCVLDLSGLSFMDSSGIAVILKTDRLLRQTGGALALCGVPRQVRRVLDVAGLTN
;
A
#
# COMPACT_ATOMS: atom_id res chain seq x y z
N MET A 1 10.61 -6.69 -5.16
CA MET A 1 9.86 -5.57 -4.54
C MET A 1 10.57 -5.17 -3.27
N ARG A 2 10.74 -3.89 -3.06
CA ARG A 2 11.28 -3.35 -1.81
C ARG A 2 10.21 -2.54 -1.09
N ILE A 3 10.17 -2.66 0.22
CA ILE A 3 9.29 -1.87 1.05
C ILE A 3 10.14 -1.17 2.10
N ILE A 4 10.04 0.16 2.13
CA ILE A 4 10.73 0.97 3.15
C ILE A 4 9.69 1.42 4.15
N THR A 5 9.91 1.07 5.42
CA THR A 5 9.00 1.37 6.51
C THR A 5 9.52 2.55 7.31
N HIS A 6 8.66 3.53 7.54
CA HIS A 6 8.96 4.67 8.40
C HIS A 6 7.81 4.91 9.36
N ASP A 7 8.09 4.89 10.65
CA ASP A 7 7.10 5.15 11.69
C ASP A 7 7.55 6.34 12.53
N ASP A 8 6.70 7.36 12.66
CA ASP A 8 6.97 8.54 13.47
C ASP A 8 6.16 8.55 14.78
N GLY A 9 5.54 7.43 15.13
CA GLY A 9 4.71 7.30 16.32
C GLY A 9 3.25 7.64 16.10
N ARG A 10 2.90 8.35 15.01
CA ARG A 10 1.53 8.72 14.67
C ARG A 10 1.10 8.16 13.33
N CYS A 11 2.02 8.11 12.40
CA CYS A 11 1.77 7.67 11.04
C CYS A 11 2.81 6.65 10.63
N LEU A 12 2.36 5.55 10.08
CA LEU A 12 3.22 4.55 9.47
C LEU A 12 3.23 4.80 7.96
N THR A 13 4.40 5.02 7.39
CA THR A 13 4.55 5.16 5.95
C THR A 13 5.23 3.92 5.40
N LEU A 14 4.59 3.31 4.41
CA LEU A 14 5.11 2.16 3.69
C LEU A 14 5.38 2.59 2.25
N ARG A 15 6.64 2.71 1.89
CA ARG A 15 7.03 3.08 0.53
C ARG A 15 7.34 1.82 -0.27
N LEU A 16 6.61 1.64 -1.36
CA LEU A 16 6.75 0.50 -2.24
C LEU A 16 7.61 0.88 -3.43
N LEU A 17 8.61 0.05 -3.75
CA LEU A 17 9.55 0.32 -4.83
C LEU A 17 9.63 -0.87 -5.78
N GLY A 18 9.55 -0.60 -7.07
CA GLY A 18 9.68 -1.60 -8.11
C GLY A 18 8.37 -1.85 -8.84
N GLU A 19 8.19 -3.08 -9.30
CA GLU A 19 6.99 -3.48 -10.04
C GLU A 19 6.06 -4.24 -9.11
N LEU A 20 4.83 -3.79 -8.99
CA LEU A 20 3.82 -4.44 -8.14
C LEU A 20 2.92 -5.33 -9.01
N ASP A 21 3.48 -6.44 -9.44
CA ASP A 21 2.80 -7.49 -10.15
C ASP A 21 2.32 -8.59 -9.19
N HIS A 22 1.82 -9.70 -9.72
CA HIS A 22 1.28 -10.78 -8.89
C HIS A 22 2.31 -11.36 -7.93
N ALA A 23 3.52 -11.64 -8.39
CA ALA A 23 4.57 -12.21 -7.55
C ALA A 23 4.99 -11.22 -6.46
N ALA A 24 5.15 -9.95 -6.82
CA ALA A 24 5.50 -8.90 -5.86
C ALA A 24 4.40 -8.70 -4.83
N ALA A 25 3.14 -8.78 -5.23
CA ALA A 25 2.01 -8.67 -4.31
C ALA A 25 2.04 -9.78 -3.25
N GLN A 26 2.39 -11.00 -3.65
CA GLN A 26 2.50 -12.11 -2.70
C GLN A 26 3.63 -11.91 -1.70
N GLU A 27 4.72 -11.26 -2.11
CA GLU A 27 5.82 -10.92 -1.20
C GLU A 27 5.48 -9.73 -0.31
N ALA A 28 4.78 -8.74 -0.87
CA ALA A 28 4.49 -7.49 -0.15
C ALA A 28 3.48 -7.68 0.98
N MET A 29 2.44 -8.49 0.78
CA MET A 29 1.37 -8.60 1.75
C MET A 29 1.84 -9.04 3.15
N PRO A 30 2.65 -10.12 3.29
CA PRO A 30 3.14 -10.49 4.63
C PRO A 30 3.93 -9.38 5.30
N CYS A 31 4.74 -8.64 4.53
CA CYS A 31 5.53 -7.53 5.08
C CYS A 31 4.63 -6.40 5.58
N ILE A 32 3.58 -6.07 4.81
CA ILE A 32 2.61 -5.04 5.19
C ILE A 32 1.83 -5.48 6.43
N GLU A 33 1.36 -6.72 6.46
CA GLU A 33 0.65 -7.27 7.60
C GLU A 33 1.49 -7.21 8.88
N ASP A 34 2.76 -7.64 8.79
CA ASP A 34 3.67 -7.60 9.92
C ASP A 34 3.88 -6.18 10.43
N ALA A 35 4.04 -5.21 9.53
CA ALA A 35 4.23 -3.82 9.92
C ALA A 35 2.99 -3.24 10.60
N VAL A 36 1.81 -3.51 10.07
CA VAL A 36 0.57 -3.03 10.66
C VAL A 36 0.33 -3.66 12.04
N GLU A 37 0.62 -4.95 12.18
CA GLU A 37 0.49 -5.64 13.46
C GLU A 37 1.50 -5.14 14.50
N GLU A 38 2.72 -4.82 14.06
CA GLU A 38 3.76 -4.34 14.96
C GLU A 38 3.47 -2.93 15.46
N TYR A 39 3.10 -2.03 14.56
CA TYR A 39 2.96 -0.61 14.90
C TYR A 39 1.56 -0.20 15.28
N LEU A 40 0.53 -0.94 14.86
CA LEU A 40 -0.88 -0.65 15.11
C LEU A 40 -1.20 0.83 14.85
N PRO A 41 -0.88 1.34 13.64
CA PRO A 41 -0.97 2.77 13.38
C PRO A 41 -2.42 3.23 13.26
N ARG A 42 -2.69 4.45 13.70
CA ARG A 42 -3.98 5.09 13.44
C ARG A 42 -4.04 5.62 12.02
N ARG A 43 -2.89 5.96 11.45
CA ARG A 43 -2.78 6.42 10.07
C ARG A 43 -1.65 5.65 9.40
N CYS A 44 -1.95 5.14 8.22
CA CYS A 44 -0.95 4.48 7.39
C CYS A 44 -1.00 5.09 5.99
N VAL A 45 0.17 5.43 5.48
CA VAL A 45 0.30 5.96 4.12
C VAL A 45 1.05 4.93 3.28
N LEU A 46 0.46 4.53 2.16
CA LEU A 46 1.18 3.80 1.12
C LEU A 46 1.74 4.83 0.14
N ASP A 47 3.05 4.95 0.12
CA ASP A 47 3.74 5.82 -0.83
C ASP A 47 4.07 5.00 -2.07
N LEU A 48 3.40 5.32 -3.16
CA LEU A 48 3.48 4.58 -4.42
C LEU A 48 4.44 5.24 -5.42
N SER A 49 5.12 6.31 -5.01
CA SER A 49 6.00 7.07 -5.91
C SER A 49 7.18 6.26 -6.46
N GLY A 50 7.57 5.21 -5.78
CA GLY A 50 8.65 4.32 -6.22
C GLY A 50 8.20 3.17 -7.12
N LEU A 51 6.91 3.07 -7.44
CA LEU A 51 6.41 2.03 -8.33
C LEU A 51 6.63 2.41 -9.78
N SER A 52 7.25 1.51 -10.54
CA SER A 52 7.40 1.64 -11.98
C SER A 52 6.25 0.98 -12.74
N PHE A 53 5.50 0.11 -12.07
CA PHE A 53 4.39 -0.63 -12.68
C PHE A 53 3.47 -1.18 -11.59
N MET A 54 2.16 -1.24 -11.90
CA MET A 54 1.18 -1.93 -11.06
C MET A 54 0.09 -2.52 -11.95
N ASP A 55 -0.32 -3.75 -11.64
CA ASP A 55 -1.49 -4.37 -12.26
C ASP A 55 -2.60 -4.57 -11.21
N SER A 56 -3.60 -5.37 -11.54
CA SER A 56 -4.73 -5.61 -10.64
C SER A 56 -4.33 -6.28 -9.32
N SER A 57 -3.17 -6.95 -9.29
CA SER A 57 -2.66 -7.53 -8.04
C SER A 57 -2.32 -6.45 -7.04
N GLY A 58 -1.84 -5.30 -7.52
CA GLY A 58 -1.58 -4.14 -6.65
C GLY A 58 -2.86 -3.55 -6.07
N ILE A 59 -3.96 -3.57 -6.83
CA ILE A 59 -5.26 -3.16 -6.31
C ILE A 59 -5.66 -4.05 -5.13
N ALA A 60 -5.46 -5.36 -5.26
CA ALA A 60 -5.75 -6.29 -4.18
C ALA A 60 -4.92 -5.97 -2.93
N VAL A 61 -3.65 -5.62 -3.09
CA VAL A 61 -2.78 -5.22 -1.97
C VAL A 61 -3.35 -3.99 -1.27
N ILE A 62 -3.76 -2.97 -2.03
CA ILE A 62 -4.34 -1.74 -1.48
C ILE A 62 -5.62 -2.05 -0.70
N LEU A 63 -6.53 -2.82 -1.28
CA LEU A 63 -7.80 -3.14 -0.65
C LEU A 63 -7.62 -3.99 0.61
N LYS A 64 -6.71 -4.96 0.59
CA LYS A 64 -6.42 -5.78 1.77
C LYS A 64 -5.79 -4.95 2.88
N THR A 65 -4.90 -4.05 2.53
CA THR A 65 -4.26 -3.15 3.49
C THR A 65 -5.29 -2.22 4.14
N ASP A 66 -6.19 -1.68 3.34
CA ASP A 66 -7.28 -0.84 3.85
C ASP A 66 -8.16 -1.60 4.84
N ARG A 67 -8.55 -2.83 4.49
CA ARG A 67 -9.36 -3.67 5.36
C ARG A 67 -8.64 -3.97 6.67
N LEU A 68 -7.35 -4.32 6.58
CA LEU A 68 -6.55 -4.65 7.75
C LEU A 68 -6.47 -3.45 8.72
N LEU A 69 -6.25 -2.26 8.19
CA LEU A 69 -6.19 -1.05 8.99
C LEU A 69 -7.53 -0.74 9.66
N ARG A 70 -8.63 -0.90 8.94
CA ARG A 70 -9.95 -0.69 9.52
C ARG A 70 -10.22 -1.64 10.69
N GLN A 71 -9.76 -2.88 10.59
CA GLN A 71 -9.91 -3.87 11.65
C GLN A 71 -9.12 -3.49 12.91
N THR A 72 -8.04 -2.75 12.77
CA THR A 72 -7.19 -2.33 13.89
C THR A 72 -7.43 -0.88 14.31
N GLY A 73 -8.47 -0.25 13.78
CA GLY A 73 -8.84 1.12 14.14
C GLY A 73 -8.06 2.19 13.40
N GLY A 74 -7.39 1.84 12.33
CA GLY A 74 -6.60 2.78 11.53
C GLY A 74 -7.29 3.19 10.24
N ALA A 75 -6.63 4.06 9.49
CA ALA A 75 -7.08 4.53 8.19
C ALA A 75 -5.91 4.56 7.20
N LEU A 76 -6.21 4.23 5.95
CA LEU A 76 -5.23 4.20 4.88
C LEU A 76 -5.35 5.44 3.99
N ALA A 77 -4.20 5.98 3.61
CA ALA A 77 -4.11 7.00 2.56
C ALA A 77 -3.06 6.57 1.55
N LEU A 78 -3.22 7.02 0.31
CA LEU A 78 -2.24 6.80 -0.75
C LEU A 78 -1.58 8.12 -1.08
N CYS A 79 -0.29 8.08 -1.41
CA CYS A 79 0.41 9.26 -1.91
C CYS A 79 1.39 8.87 -3.01
N GLY A 80 1.82 9.88 -3.77
CA GLY A 80 2.82 9.69 -4.82
C GLY A 80 2.37 8.76 -5.92
N VAL A 81 1.09 8.76 -6.29
CA VAL A 81 0.54 7.81 -7.26
C VAL A 81 1.03 8.13 -8.67
N PRO A 82 1.87 7.26 -9.29
CA PRO A 82 2.30 7.47 -10.67
C PRO A 82 1.14 7.39 -11.66
N ARG A 83 1.34 7.97 -12.84
CA ARG A 83 0.27 8.02 -13.86
C ARG A 83 -0.24 6.63 -14.24
N GLN A 84 0.65 5.68 -14.46
CA GLN A 84 0.26 4.31 -14.83
C GLN A 84 -0.56 3.66 -13.72
N VAL A 85 -0.16 3.85 -12.47
CA VAL A 85 -0.87 3.31 -11.31
C VAL A 85 -2.25 3.96 -11.18
N ARG A 86 -2.33 5.27 -11.39
CA ARG A 86 -3.60 5.98 -11.34
C ARG A 86 -4.58 5.45 -12.39
N ARG A 87 -4.10 5.13 -13.58
CA ARG A 87 -4.95 4.54 -14.63
C ARG A 87 -5.54 3.21 -14.18
N VAL A 88 -4.73 2.38 -13.54
CA VAL A 88 -5.20 1.09 -13.03
C VAL A 88 -6.28 1.29 -11.96
N LEU A 89 -6.06 2.24 -11.04
CA LEU A 89 -7.03 2.58 -10.01
C LEU A 89 -8.31 3.14 -10.61
N ASP A 90 -8.21 4.00 -11.62
CA ASP A 90 -9.37 4.59 -12.28
C ASP A 90 -10.24 3.52 -12.95
N VAL A 91 -9.61 2.60 -13.68
CA VAL A 91 -10.33 1.50 -14.33
C VAL A 91 -11.04 0.62 -13.31
N ALA A 92 -10.46 0.44 -12.14
CA ALA A 92 -11.05 -0.34 -11.06
C ALA A 92 -12.11 0.44 -10.26
N GLY A 93 -12.33 1.72 -10.58
CA GLY A 93 -13.30 2.55 -9.87
C GLY A 93 -12.82 3.06 -8.52
N LEU A 94 -11.52 3.05 -8.28
CA LEU A 94 -10.92 3.50 -7.03
C LEU A 94 -10.35 4.92 -7.13
N THR A 95 -11.11 5.78 -7.79
CA THR A 95 -10.72 7.19 -7.95
C THR A 95 -11.24 8.03 -6.80
N ASN A 96 -10.34 8.63 -6.11
CA ASN A 96 -10.66 9.70 -5.16
C ASN A 96 -9.47 10.60 -5.01
#